data_92d5739af574cf0f3f20bac77ca2b390
#
_entry.id   92d5739af574cf0f3f20bac77ca2b390
#
_cell.length_a   1.000
_cell.length_b   1.000
_cell.length_c   1.000
_cell.angle_alpha   90.00
_cell.angle_beta   90.00
_cell.angle_gamma   90.00
#
_symmetry.space_group_name_H-M   'P 1'
#
loop_
_entity.id
_entity.type
_entity.pdbx_description
1 polymer ?
#
loop_
_entity_poly.entity_id
_entity_poly.type
_entity_poly.pdbx_seq_one_letter_code
_entity_poly.pdbx_strand_id
1 'polypeptide(L)'
;IARDPRRPQHYVVSTVRTGIYDYDTPANITAQATAGNSPFHSLLPASSPHFYNYVRTDGVNFDDQGNLFALNNQQDTLIWARKPDGKWTGLYNEGVKRAPGLERTLFDRHGQLWVTSRRTVTNHTGGFLCYDYNRTLDNTADDRATYRSSFYNQDGAVVNILSAYAIAQDHAGSLWLGTDQGLYKVDDPLQWHERNFLITQIKVPRNDGTNLADYLLSGVPVTAIAVDGADRKWVGTQGDGLYLISADGLQTLHHFTTDNSPLFSNNIWSVACHPNTGEVMIGTQEGILAYRSDATEPQPALDRSRLRVFPNPVRPDYM
;
A
#
# COMPACT_ATOMS: atom_id res chain seq x y z
N ILE A 1 4.66 -0.94 -9.62
CA ILE A 1 5.68 0.01 -10.09
C ILE A 1 6.19 0.74 -8.86
N ALA A 2 7.51 0.86 -8.72
CA ALA A 2 8.17 1.64 -7.68
C ALA A 2 9.14 2.65 -8.30
N ARG A 3 9.24 3.83 -7.68
CA ARG A 3 10.17 4.88 -8.04
C ARG A 3 11.30 4.92 -7.03
N ASP A 4 12.54 4.98 -7.49
CA ASP A 4 13.72 5.11 -6.63
C ASP A 4 13.71 6.50 -5.94
N PRO A 5 13.66 6.58 -4.61
CA PRO A 5 13.63 7.86 -3.91
C PRO A 5 14.89 8.68 -4.08
N ARG A 6 16.02 8.02 -4.39
CA ARG A 6 17.34 8.65 -4.57
C ARG A 6 17.62 9.02 -6.02
N ARG A 7 16.90 8.42 -6.98
CA ARG A 7 17.05 8.64 -8.42
C ARG A 7 15.66 8.84 -9.05
N PRO A 8 15.13 10.07 -9.08
CA PRO A 8 13.75 10.34 -9.50
C PRO A 8 13.37 9.90 -10.91
N GLN A 9 14.35 9.63 -11.78
CA GLN A 9 14.13 9.11 -13.13
C GLN A 9 14.19 7.57 -13.19
N HIS A 10 14.59 6.90 -12.11
CA HIS A 10 14.68 5.45 -12.06
C HIS A 10 13.39 4.84 -11.50
N TYR A 11 12.83 3.92 -12.27
CA TYR A 11 11.62 3.17 -11.93
C TYR A 11 11.86 1.68 -12.05
N VAL A 12 11.20 0.90 -11.21
CA VAL A 12 11.18 -0.56 -11.33
C VAL A 12 9.74 -1.02 -11.49
N VAL A 13 9.53 -1.90 -12.44
CA VAL A 13 8.24 -2.52 -12.74
C VAL A 13 8.34 -4.01 -12.50
N SER A 14 7.48 -4.54 -11.63
CA SER A 14 7.29 -5.97 -11.44
C SER A 14 6.28 -6.53 -12.44
N THR A 15 6.47 -7.79 -12.82
CA THR A 15 5.56 -8.49 -13.72
C THR A 15 5.18 -9.84 -13.16
N VAL A 16 3.99 -10.32 -13.52
CA VAL A 16 3.50 -11.63 -13.07
C VAL A 16 4.23 -12.79 -13.72
N ARG A 17 5.09 -12.53 -14.72
CA ARG A 17 5.66 -13.61 -15.55
C ARG A 17 7.16 -13.48 -15.81
N THR A 18 7.66 -12.28 -16.08
CA THR A 18 8.99 -12.11 -16.67
C THR A 18 9.98 -11.41 -15.72
N GLY A 19 9.71 -11.43 -14.42
CA GLY A 19 10.55 -10.82 -13.41
C GLY A 19 10.33 -9.31 -13.27
N ILE A 20 11.39 -8.56 -13.02
CA ILE A 20 11.35 -7.10 -12.87
C ILE A 20 12.15 -6.40 -13.95
N TYR A 21 11.73 -5.19 -14.27
CA TYR A 21 12.39 -4.32 -15.25
C TYR A 21 12.80 -3.00 -14.60
N ASP A 22 14.01 -2.59 -14.84
CA ASP A 22 14.54 -1.28 -14.46
C ASP A 22 14.39 -0.30 -15.65
N TYR A 23 13.95 0.92 -15.36
CA TYR A 23 13.76 2.00 -16.32
C TYR A 23 14.48 3.26 -15.83
N ASP A 24 15.18 3.96 -16.69
CA ASP A 24 15.73 5.31 -16.43
C ASP A 24 14.83 6.43 -16.96
N THR A 25 13.95 6.08 -17.89
CA THR A 25 12.83 6.91 -18.38
C THR A 25 11.63 6.01 -18.65
N PRO A 26 10.41 6.55 -18.79
CA PRO A 26 9.23 5.74 -19.12
C PRO A 26 9.33 4.90 -20.39
N ALA A 27 10.27 5.24 -21.28
CA ALA A 27 10.45 4.57 -22.58
C ALA A 27 11.71 3.69 -22.68
N ASN A 28 12.63 3.74 -21.69
CA ASN A 28 13.92 3.06 -21.79
C ASN A 28 14.13 2.04 -20.68
N ILE A 29 14.14 0.74 -21.06
CA ILE A 29 14.49 -0.37 -20.17
C ILE A 29 16.01 -0.45 -20.09
N THR A 30 16.57 -0.31 -18.89
CA THR A 30 18.03 -0.38 -18.65
C THR A 30 18.48 -1.76 -18.19
N ALA A 31 17.59 -2.53 -17.52
CA ALA A 31 17.87 -3.89 -17.08
C ALA A 31 16.60 -4.71 -16.90
N GLN A 32 16.77 -6.03 -16.92
CA GLN A 32 15.73 -7.00 -16.55
C GLN A 32 16.35 -8.01 -15.59
N ALA A 33 15.68 -8.32 -14.48
CA ALA A 33 16.05 -9.42 -13.59
C ALA A 33 15.10 -10.60 -13.75
N THR A 34 15.66 -11.74 -14.09
CA THR A 34 14.98 -13.02 -14.36
C THR A 34 15.63 -14.13 -13.55
N ALA A 35 15.15 -15.36 -13.65
CA ALA A 35 15.80 -16.51 -13.03
C ALA A 35 17.20 -16.84 -13.59
N GLY A 36 17.60 -16.22 -14.71
CA GLY A 36 18.92 -16.45 -15.31
C GLY A 36 20.02 -15.51 -14.85
N ASN A 37 19.67 -14.35 -14.29
CA ASN A 37 20.62 -13.30 -13.96
C ASN A 37 20.35 -12.62 -12.59
N SER A 38 19.47 -13.20 -11.80
CA SER A 38 19.10 -12.74 -10.47
C SER A 38 18.83 -13.94 -9.56
N PRO A 39 18.63 -13.77 -8.24
CA PRO A 39 18.28 -14.85 -7.35
C PRO A 39 16.80 -15.27 -7.44
N PHE A 40 16.02 -14.70 -8.32
CA PHE A 40 14.64 -15.10 -8.51
C PHE A 40 14.52 -16.53 -9.01
N HIS A 41 13.52 -17.23 -8.51
CA HIS A 41 13.23 -18.60 -8.90
C HIS A 41 12.03 -18.66 -9.82
N SER A 42 12.15 -19.49 -10.87
CA SER A 42 11.05 -19.84 -11.76
C SER A 42 10.12 -20.86 -11.11
N LEU A 43 8.84 -20.81 -11.46
CA LEU A 43 7.88 -21.87 -11.11
C LEU A 43 7.97 -23.07 -12.04
N LEU A 44 8.68 -22.95 -13.16
CA LEU A 44 8.88 -24.05 -14.11
C LEU A 44 10.17 -24.81 -13.78
N PRO A 45 10.25 -26.11 -14.12
CA PRO A 45 11.49 -26.87 -13.99
C PRO A 45 12.57 -26.34 -14.94
N ALA A 46 13.83 -26.51 -14.57
CA ALA A 46 14.97 -26.04 -15.37
C ALA A 46 15.02 -26.62 -16.80
N SER A 47 14.36 -27.75 -17.05
CA SER A 47 14.21 -28.38 -18.38
C SER A 47 13.22 -27.63 -19.29
N SER A 48 12.41 -26.71 -18.75
CA SER A 48 11.44 -25.95 -19.53
C SER A 48 12.14 -24.90 -20.42
N PRO A 49 11.76 -24.75 -21.70
CA PRO A 49 12.29 -23.68 -22.53
C PRO A 49 11.89 -22.29 -22.09
N HIS A 50 10.89 -22.20 -21.21
CA HIS A 50 10.41 -20.94 -20.64
C HIS A 50 10.91 -20.68 -19.22
N PHE A 51 11.84 -21.50 -18.69
CA PHE A 51 12.33 -21.43 -17.32
C PHE A 51 12.74 -20.01 -16.91
N TYR A 52 13.59 -19.36 -17.70
CA TYR A 52 14.13 -18.03 -17.37
C TYR A 52 13.07 -16.92 -17.42
N ASN A 53 11.99 -17.11 -18.14
CA ASN A 53 10.94 -16.13 -18.36
C ASN A 53 9.65 -16.44 -17.61
N TYR A 54 9.69 -17.30 -16.58
CA TYR A 54 8.51 -17.60 -15.77
C TYR A 54 8.78 -17.35 -14.29
N VAL A 55 9.04 -16.08 -13.99
CA VAL A 55 9.31 -15.57 -12.64
C VAL A 55 8.17 -14.67 -12.18
N ARG A 56 7.46 -15.08 -11.14
CA ARG A 56 6.33 -14.31 -10.60
C ARG A 56 6.81 -13.29 -9.59
N THR A 57 6.82 -12.02 -9.99
CA THR A 57 7.13 -10.89 -9.13
C THR A 57 5.94 -9.94 -9.12
N ASP A 58 5.25 -9.83 -8.00
CA ASP A 58 3.99 -9.07 -7.94
C ASP A 58 4.13 -7.72 -7.21
N GLY A 59 5.07 -7.58 -6.30
CA GLY A 59 5.29 -6.34 -5.54
C GLY A 59 6.74 -5.90 -5.59
N VAL A 60 6.95 -4.60 -5.79
CA VAL A 60 8.26 -3.95 -5.70
C VAL A 60 8.13 -2.64 -4.95
N ASN A 61 9.12 -2.30 -4.15
CA ASN A 61 9.23 -1.00 -3.49
C ASN A 61 10.68 -0.68 -3.15
N PHE A 62 10.98 0.58 -2.91
CA PHE A 62 12.28 1.02 -2.40
C PHE A 62 12.16 1.47 -0.95
N ASP A 63 13.16 1.18 -0.14
CA ASP A 63 13.35 1.85 1.13
C ASP A 63 13.97 3.25 0.94
N ASP A 64 14.14 3.98 2.04
CA ASP A 64 14.73 5.32 2.04
C ASP A 64 16.25 5.32 1.77
N GLN A 65 16.90 4.15 1.87
CA GLN A 65 18.31 3.95 1.54
C GLN A 65 18.52 3.63 0.05
N GLY A 66 17.43 3.44 -0.71
CA GLY A 66 17.46 3.10 -2.13
C GLY A 66 17.68 1.61 -2.38
N ASN A 67 17.48 0.75 -1.39
CA ASN A 67 17.42 -0.68 -1.62
C ASN A 67 16.07 -1.03 -2.25
N LEU A 68 16.09 -1.82 -3.32
CA LEU A 68 14.89 -2.34 -3.98
C LEU A 68 14.46 -3.64 -3.29
N PHE A 69 13.23 -3.70 -2.87
CA PHE A 69 12.59 -4.94 -2.40
C PHE A 69 11.64 -5.46 -3.46
N ALA A 70 11.71 -6.76 -3.74
CA ALA A 70 10.89 -7.43 -4.74
C ALA A 70 10.34 -8.75 -4.18
N LEU A 71 9.09 -9.05 -4.51
CA LEU A 71 8.42 -10.29 -4.13
C LEU A 71 8.57 -11.33 -5.23
N ASN A 72 9.03 -12.53 -4.90
CA ASN A 72 9.08 -13.68 -5.81
C ASN A 72 8.15 -14.80 -5.31
N ASN A 73 6.90 -14.74 -5.74
CA ASN A 73 5.82 -15.57 -5.22
C ASN A 73 6.00 -17.09 -5.42
N GLN A 74 5.41 -17.87 -4.51
CA GLN A 74 5.37 -19.34 -4.51
C GLN A 74 6.76 -20.00 -4.39
N GLN A 75 7.73 -19.31 -3.79
CA GLN A 75 9.09 -19.78 -3.55
C GLN A 75 9.35 -19.93 -2.05
N ASP A 76 10.47 -20.54 -1.68
CA ASP A 76 10.88 -20.65 -0.28
C ASP A 76 11.35 -19.29 0.26
N THR A 77 12.11 -18.54 -0.54
CA THR A 77 12.46 -17.14 -0.27
C THR A 77 11.58 -16.23 -1.11
N LEU A 78 10.67 -15.53 -0.47
CA LEU A 78 9.66 -14.71 -1.15
C LEU A 78 10.07 -13.25 -1.30
N ILE A 79 10.91 -12.73 -0.43
CA ILE A 79 11.32 -11.34 -0.40
C ILE A 79 12.80 -11.26 -0.74
N TRP A 80 13.13 -10.50 -1.76
CA TRP A 80 14.49 -10.24 -2.18
C TRP A 80 14.78 -8.74 -2.13
N ALA A 81 15.89 -8.37 -1.47
CA ALA A 81 16.36 -6.99 -1.43
C ALA A 81 17.60 -6.85 -2.31
N ARG A 82 17.60 -5.84 -3.19
CA ARG A 82 18.75 -5.47 -4.04
C ARG A 82 19.31 -4.14 -3.58
N LYS A 83 20.57 -4.14 -3.14
CA LYS A 83 21.29 -2.92 -2.77
C LYS A 83 21.61 -2.06 -4.01
N PRO A 84 21.90 -0.76 -3.83
CA PRO A 84 22.33 0.12 -4.93
C PRO A 84 23.56 -0.35 -5.68
N ASP A 85 24.43 -1.16 -5.06
CA ASP A 85 25.60 -1.80 -5.68
C ASP A 85 25.25 -3.04 -6.52
N GLY A 86 23.98 -3.42 -6.57
CA GLY A 86 23.46 -4.56 -7.31
C GLY A 86 23.47 -5.89 -6.53
N LYS A 87 24.00 -5.93 -5.31
CA LYS A 87 24.03 -7.14 -4.49
C LYS A 87 22.64 -7.48 -3.96
N TRP A 88 22.25 -8.75 -4.07
CA TRP A 88 20.98 -9.27 -3.59
C TRP A 88 21.11 -9.96 -2.22
N THR A 89 20.09 -9.82 -1.39
CA THR A 89 19.93 -10.53 -0.12
C THR A 89 18.49 -11.10 -0.08
N GLY A 90 18.37 -12.38 0.26
CA GLY A 90 17.07 -13.02 0.46
C GLY A 90 16.62 -12.87 1.91
N LEU A 91 15.37 -12.43 2.10
CA LEU A 91 14.74 -12.30 3.41
C LEU A 91 13.74 -13.45 3.55
N TYR A 92 14.12 -14.43 4.35
CA TYR A 92 13.33 -15.64 4.56
C TYR A 92 12.38 -15.50 5.75
N ASN A 93 11.16 -15.95 5.58
CA ASN A 93 10.20 -16.09 6.69
C ASN A 93 9.32 -17.31 6.50
N GLU A 94 9.29 -18.20 7.49
CA GLU A 94 8.51 -19.44 7.45
C GLU A 94 7.00 -19.17 7.35
N GLY A 95 6.48 -18.09 7.98
CA GLY A 95 5.05 -17.78 8.00
C GLY A 95 4.46 -17.45 6.65
N VAL A 96 5.28 -17.03 5.66
CA VAL A 96 4.84 -16.72 4.30
C VAL A 96 5.51 -17.56 3.23
N LYS A 97 6.29 -18.56 3.62
CA LYS A 97 6.94 -19.48 2.69
C LYS A 97 5.97 -20.05 1.66
N ARG A 98 6.31 -19.95 0.40
CA ARG A 98 5.49 -20.37 -0.75
C ARG A 98 4.11 -19.73 -0.84
N ALA A 99 3.86 -18.62 -0.17
CA ALA A 99 2.59 -17.91 -0.27
C ALA A 99 2.31 -17.51 -1.73
N PRO A 100 1.07 -17.73 -2.22
CA PRO A 100 0.79 -17.61 -3.65
C PRO A 100 0.31 -16.22 -4.08
N GLY A 101 0.22 -15.27 -3.20
CA GLY A 101 -0.46 -14.02 -3.51
C GLY A 101 0.03 -12.83 -2.71
N LEU A 102 1.34 -12.73 -2.49
CA LEU A 102 1.94 -11.50 -1.98
C LEU A 102 1.93 -10.46 -3.10
N GLU A 103 1.36 -9.28 -2.86
CA GLU A 103 1.13 -8.33 -3.96
C GLU A 103 1.61 -6.92 -3.68
N ARG A 104 1.11 -6.30 -2.63
CA ARG A 104 1.43 -4.89 -2.36
C ARG A 104 2.49 -4.80 -1.28
N THR A 105 3.36 -3.82 -1.44
CA THR A 105 4.42 -3.51 -0.49
C THR A 105 4.32 -2.05 -0.09
N LEU A 106 4.57 -1.78 1.19
CA LEU A 106 4.67 -0.45 1.75
C LEU A 106 5.85 -0.43 2.74
N PHE A 107 6.67 0.61 2.70
CA PHE A 107 7.53 0.96 3.82
C PHE A 107 6.82 1.98 4.68
N ASP A 108 6.68 1.68 5.97
CA ASP A 108 6.17 2.65 6.92
C ASP A 108 7.26 3.67 7.31
N ARG A 109 6.89 4.70 8.04
CA ARG A 109 7.83 5.73 8.50
C ARG A 109 8.94 5.21 9.43
N HIS A 110 8.79 4.01 9.98
CA HIS A 110 9.81 3.34 10.81
C HIS A 110 10.79 2.52 9.98
N GLY A 111 10.52 2.36 8.67
CA GLY A 111 11.32 1.56 7.74
C GLY A 111 10.97 0.09 7.75
N GLN A 112 9.83 -0.29 8.35
CA GLN A 112 9.33 -1.67 8.32
C GLN A 112 8.65 -1.94 6.97
N LEU A 113 8.93 -3.10 6.38
CA LEU A 113 8.30 -3.55 5.14
C LEU A 113 6.97 -4.24 5.47
N TRP A 114 5.89 -3.69 4.95
CA TRP A 114 4.56 -4.28 5.00
C TRP A 114 4.22 -4.93 3.66
N VAL A 115 3.62 -6.12 3.72
CA VAL A 115 3.24 -6.89 2.53
C VAL A 115 1.82 -7.42 2.71
N THR A 116 0.99 -7.24 1.69
CA THR A 116 -0.35 -7.86 1.64
C THR A 116 -0.28 -9.25 1.03
N SER A 117 -1.10 -10.17 1.54
CA SER A 117 -1.33 -11.47 0.94
C SER A 117 -2.81 -11.66 0.63
N ARG A 118 -3.12 -11.76 -0.66
CA ARG A 118 -4.52 -11.77 -1.14
C ARG A 118 -5.15 -13.14 -1.17
N ARG A 119 -4.36 -14.23 -1.24
CA ARG A 119 -4.90 -15.54 -1.53
C ARG A 119 -4.91 -16.45 -0.32
N THR A 120 -6.09 -17.02 -0.04
CA THR A 120 -6.22 -18.20 0.82
C THR A 120 -6.13 -19.46 -0.01
N VAL A 121 -5.25 -20.37 0.39
CA VAL A 121 -5.08 -21.72 -0.16
C VAL A 121 -4.95 -22.72 0.99
N THR A 122 -4.87 -24.03 0.69
CA THR A 122 -4.91 -25.12 1.70
C THR A 122 -4.01 -24.91 2.91
N ASN A 123 -2.82 -24.32 2.74
CA ASN A 123 -1.86 -24.13 3.82
C ASN A 123 -1.48 -22.65 4.04
N HIS A 124 -2.27 -21.72 3.52
CA HIS A 124 -2.00 -20.30 3.66
C HIS A 124 -3.29 -19.49 3.58
N THR A 125 -3.57 -18.71 4.58
CA THR A 125 -4.68 -17.73 4.61
C THR A 125 -4.13 -16.37 4.25
N GLY A 126 -4.87 -15.59 3.44
CA GLY A 126 -4.51 -14.20 3.14
C GLY A 126 -4.41 -13.35 4.39
N GLY A 127 -3.58 -12.32 4.37
CA GLY A 127 -3.32 -11.48 5.54
C GLY A 127 -2.22 -10.46 5.30
N PHE A 128 -1.60 -9.98 6.37
CA PHE A 128 -0.54 -8.98 6.33
C PHE A 128 0.73 -9.51 6.98
N LEU A 129 1.86 -9.28 6.31
CA LEU A 129 3.20 -9.45 6.87
C LEU A 129 3.77 -8.07 7.21
N CYS A 130 4.31 -7.92 8.41
CA CYS A 130 5.26 -6.88 8.74
C CYS A 130 6.64 -7.50 8.89
N TYR A 131 7.61 -7.00 8.11
CA TYR A 131 8.99 -7.44 8.15
C TYR A 131 9.89 -6.26 8.53
N ASP A 132 10.44 -6.32 9.73
CA ASP A 132 11.42 -5.38 10.23
C ASP A 132 12.82 -5.98 10.02
N TYR A 133 13.53 -5.50 9.00
CA TYR A 133 14.90 -5.93 8.69
C TYR A 133 15.96 -5.09 9.44
N ASN A 134 15.52 -4.28 10.41
CA ASN A 134 16.36 -3.41 11.25
C ASN A 134 17.32 -2.53 10.44
N ARG A 135 17.01 -2.27 9.15
CA ARG A 135 17.84 -1.54 8.17
C ARG A 135 19.23 -2.17 7.94
N THR A 136 19.37 -3.48 8.23
CA THR A 136 20.64 -4.23 8.17
C THR A 136 20.52 -5.43 7.25
N LEU A 137 20.54 -5.23 5.92
CA LEU A 137 20.39 -6.30 4.94
C LEU A 137 21.51 -7.36 4.98
N ASP A 138 22.64 -7.07 5.59
CA ASP A 138 23.77 -8.01 5.73
C ASP A 138 23.67 -8.87 7.00
N ASN A 139 22.78 -8.54 7.92
CA ASN A 139 22.53 -9.29 9.14
C ASN A 139 21.04 -9.61 9.25
N THR A 140 20.67 -10.84 8.98
CA THR A 140 19.27 -11.29 9.10
C THR A 140 18.94 -11.91 10.46
N ALA A 141 19.92 -11.94 11.38
CA ALA A 141 19.73 -12.52 12.71
C ALA A 141 18.93 -11.62 13.66
N ASP A 142 18.86 -10.32 13.37
CA ASP A 142 18.10 -9.32 14.11
C ASP A 142 16.77 -8.97 13.47
N ASP A 143 16.41 -9.63 12.36
CA ASP A 143 15.15 -9.42 11.68
C ASP A 143 13.95 -9.88 12.53
N ARG A 144 12.88 -9.12 12.47
CA ARG A 144 11.58 -9.50 13.07
C ARG A 144 10.53 -9.58 11.98
N ALA A 145 9.81 -10.68 11.91
CA ALA A 145 8.74 -10.84 10.95
C ALA A 145 7.49 -11.43 11.61
N THR A 146 6.35 -10.81 11.40
CA THR A 146 5.07 -11.26 11.94
C THR A 146 4.01 -11.24 10.86
N TYR A 147 3.47 -12.43 10.56
CA TYR A 147 2.33 -12.60 9.67
C TYR A 147 1.05 -12.76 10.46
N ARG A 148 0.00 -12.04 10.08
CA ARG A 148 -1.31 -12.12 10.72
C ARG A 148 -2.44 -12.16 9.69
N SER A 149 -3.39 -13.08 9.93
CA SER A 149 -4.66 -13.20 9.21
C SER A 149 -5.86 -13.17 10.15
N SER A 150 -5.62 -13.15 11.48
CA SER A 150 -6.63 -13.10 12.52
C SER A 150 -6.21 -12.12 13.60
N PHE A 151 -7.15 -11.36 14.12
CA PHE A 151 -6.94 -10.30 15.10
C PHE A 151 -8.07 -10.28 16.13
N TYR A 152 -7.80 -9.66 17.29
CA TYR A 152 -8.86 -9.13 18.14
C TYR A 152 -9.00 -7.63 17.84
N ASN A 153 -10.25 -7.15 17.74
CA ASN A 153 -10.49 -5.73 17.66
C ASN A 153 -10.57 -5.08 19.06
N GLN A 154 -10.71 -3.76 19.12
CA GLN A 154 -10.82 -3.01 20.36
C GLN A 154 -12.01 -3.40 21.26
N ASP A 155 -13.00 -4.12 20.74
CA ASP A 155 -14.17 -4.61 21.48
C ASP A 155 -14.02 -6.09 21.89
N GLY A 156 -12.88 -6.69 21.61
CA GLY A 156 -12.58 -8.09 21.89
C GLY A 156 -13.21 -9.08 20.90
N ALA A 157 -13.79 -8.60 19.80
CA ALA A 157 -14.30 -9.45 18.74
C ALA A 157 -13.17 -9.97 17.85
N VAL A 158 -13.27 -11.23 17.43
CA VAL A 158 -12.31 -11.84 16.50
C VAL A 158 -12.61 -11.39 15.08
N VAL A 159 -11.59 -10.90 14.39
CA VAL A 159 -11.59 -10.57 12.96
C VAL A 159 -10.73 -11.58 12.24
N ASN A 160 -11.31 -12.31 11.30
CA ASN A 160 -10.59 -13.24 10.43
C ASN A 160 -10.56 -12.70 9.00
N ILE A 161 -9.38 -12.59 8.43
CA ILE A 161 -9.17 -12.08 7.07
C ILE A 161 -8.85 -13.26 6.16
N LEU A 162 -9.50 -13.33 5.01
CA LEU A 162 -9.20 -14.32 3.97
C LEU A 162 -8.37 -13.71 2.84
N SER A 163 -8.45 -12.38 2.68
CA SER A 163 -7.74 -11.64 1.64
C SER A 163 -7.38 -10.25 2.14
N ALA A 164 -6.10 -9.88 2.02
CA ALA A 164 -5.60 -8.53 2.25
C ALA A 164 -5.29 -7.87 0.90
N TYR A 165 -5.96 -6.76 0.60
CA TYR A 165 -5.89 -6.13 -0.73
C TYR A 165 -5.09 -4.84 -0.75
N ALA A 166 -5.21 -4.03 0.29
CA ALA A 166 -4.65 -2.68 0.31
C ALA A 166 -4.01 -2.33 1.65
N ILE A 167 -3.02 -1.47 1.59
CA ILE A 167 -2.38 -0.90 2.76
C ILE A 167 -1.92 0.53 2.42
N ALA A 168 -2.15 1.47 3.31
CA ALA A 168 -1.65 2.83 3.22
C ALA A 168 -1.31 3.36 4.61
N GLN A 169 -0.32 4.26 4.70
CA GLN A 169 0.02 4.95 5.93
C GLN A 169 -0.51 6.38 5.88
N ASP A 170 -1.16 6.82 6.94
CA ASP A 170 -1.60 8.20 7.09
C ASP A 170 -0.49 9.12 7.63
N HIS A 171 -0.75 10.43 7.64
CA HIS A 171 0.24 11.42 8.09
C HIS A 171 0.51 11.33 9.60
N ALA A 172 -0.42 10.79 10.39
CA ALA A 172 -0.20 10.50 11.81
C ALA A 172 0.72 9.27 12.01
N GLY A 173 0.86 8.42 10.98
CA GLY A 173 1.68 7.21 10.95
C GLY A 173 0.91 5.94 11.27
N SER A 174 -0.41 6.00 11.41
CA SER A 174 -1.23 4.81 11.49
C SER A 174 -1.36 4.15 10.12
N LEU A 175 -1.56 2.84 10.10
CA LEU A 175 -1.80 2.11 8.86
C LEU A 175 -3.29 1.84 8.68
N TRP A 176 -3.74 1.97 7.44
CA TRP A 176 -5.08 1.65 7.00
C TRP A 176 -5.02 0.40 6.15
N LEU A 177 -5.79 -0.61 6.53
CA LEU A 177 -5.75 -1.95 5.95
C LEU A 177 -7.07 -2.26 5.26
N GLY A 178 -7.00 -2.53 3.96
CA GLY A 178 -8.15 -2.96 3.15
C GLY A 178 -8.17 -4.48 2.99
N THR A 179 -9.30 -5.07 3.33
CA THR A 179 -9.50 -6.53 3.36
C THR A 179 -10.80 -6.95 2.70
N ASP A 180 -11.03 -8.26 2.58
CA ASP A 180 -12.31 -8.85 2.19
C ASP A 180 -13.43 -8.61 3.21
N GLN A 181 -13.09 -8.27 4.47
CA GLN A 181 -14.03 -8.04 5.56
C GLN A 181 -14.28 -6.55 5.85
N GLY A 182 -13.58 -5.64 5.18
CA GLY A 182 -13.72 -4.20 5.37
C GLY A 182 -12.43 -3.44 5.57
N LEU A 183 -12.57 -2.29 6.19
CA LEU A 183 -11.50 -1.34 6.48
C LEU A 183 -11.09 -1.42 7.96
N TYR A 184 -9.80 -1.52 8.20
CA TYR A 184 -9.21 -1.58 9.54
C TYR A 184 -8.09 -0.58 9.69
N LYS A 185 -7.74 -0.26 10.94
CA LYS A 185 -6.66 0.65 11.29
C LYS A 185 -5.70 0.00 12.29
N VAL A 186 -4.41 0.17 12.06
CA VAL A 186 -3.33 -0.10 13.00
C VAL A 186 -2.85 1.24 13.55
N ASP A 187 -3.22 1.56 14.78
CA ASP A 187 -2.92 2.86 15.38
C ASP A 187 -1.42 3.06 15.61
N ASP A 188 -0.74 2.01 16.06
CA ASP A 188 0.72 1.99 16.24
C ASP A 188 1.33 0.77 15.54
N PRO A 189 1.98 0.93 14.38
CA PRO A 189 2.60 -0.15 13.63
C PRO A 189 3.65 -0.93 14.41
N LEU A 190 4.34 -0.31 15.38
CA LEU A 190 5.35 -0.98 16.20
C LEU A 190 4.76 -2.07 17.11
N GLN A 191 3.47 -1.97 17.43
CA GLN A 191 2.76 -2.98 18.24
C GLN A 191 2.42 -4.24 17.44
N TRP A 192 2.60 -4.25 16.11
CA TRP A 192 2.24 -5.40 15.27
C TRP A 192 2.89 -6.70 15.69
N HIS A 193 4.10 -6.65 16.21
CA HIS A 193 4.84 -7.83 16.66
C HIS A 193 4.40 -8.35 18.02
N GLU A 194 3.61 -7.60 18.78
CA GLU A 194 3.22 -7.95 20.14
C GLU A 194 2.07 -8.96 20.17
N ARG A 195 2.09 -9.87 21.15
CA ARG A 195 1.07 -10.93 21.29
C ARG A 195 -0.35 -10.40 21.50
N ASN A 196 -0.46 -9.31 22.23
CA ASN A 196 -1.72 -8.64 22.60
C ASN A 196 -2.09 -7.52 21.64
N PHE A 197 -1.57 -7.53 20.42
CA PHE A 197 -1.92 -6.56 19.39
C PHE A 197 -3.43 -6.57 19.13
N LEU A 198 -4.02 -5.37 19.08
CA LEU A 198 -5.41 -5.15 18.73
C LEU A 198 -5.49 -4.35 17.42
N ILE A 199 -6.44 -4.74 16.57
CA ILE A 199 -6.77 -3.96 15.38
C ILE A 199 -7.95 -3.04 15.68
N THR A 200 -7.97 -1.85 15.12
CA THR A 200 -9.08 -0.90 15.29
C THR A 200 -10.05 -0.99 14.13
N GLN A 201 -11.33 -1.23 14.44
CA GLN A 201 -12.46 -1.01 13.54
C GLN A 201 -13.10 0.33 13.88
N ILE A 202 -13.10 1.24 12.93
CA ILE A 202 -13.60 2.60 13.14
C ILE A 202 -15.12 2.54 13.28
N LYS A 203 -15.64 3.14 14.37
CA LYS A 203 -17.06 3.23 14.65
C LYS A 203 -17.62 4.56 14.18
N VAL A 204 -18.60 4.51 13.31
CA VAL A 204 -19.31 5.69 12.80
C VAL A 204 -20.70 5.74 13.44
N PRO A 205 -21.07 6.82 14.16
CA PRO A 205 -22.39 6.98 14.73
C PRO A 205 -23.49 6.92 13.67
N ARG A 206 -24.58 6.26 13.94
CA ARG A 206 -25.71 6.15 13.00
C ARG A 206 -26.44 7.47 12.77
N ASN A 207 -26.39 8.38 13.74
CA ASN A 207 -27.11 9.67 13.72
C ASN A 207 -28.63 9.54 13.47
N ASP A 208 -29.21 8.40 13.87
CA ASP A 208 -30.65 8.07 13.74
C ASP A 208 -31.45 8.31 15.04
N GLY A 209 -30.84 8.98 16.01
CA GLY A 209 -31.41 9.22 17.34
C GLY A 209 -31.13 8.09 18.35
N THR A 210 -30.46 7.02 17.93
CA THR A 210 -29.91 6.01 18.84
C THR A 210 -28.45 6.32 19.17
N ASN A 211 -27.94 5.78 20.30
CA ASN A 211 -26.51 5.85 20.62
C ASN A 211 -25.73 4.68 20.01
N LEU A 212 -26.19 4.17 18.84
CA LEU A 212 -25.55 3.07 18.13
C LEU A 212 -24.55 3.58 17.10
N ALA A 213 -23.53 2.78 16.86
CA ALA A 213 -22.54 3.01 15.81
C ALA A 213 -22.34 1.72 15.00
N ASP A 214 -22.06 1.89 13.71
CA ASP A 214 -21.66 0.80 12.83
C ASP A 214 -20.15 0.86 12.59
N TYR A 215 -19.55 -0.27 12.30
CA TYR A 215 -18.16 -0.28 11.84
C TYR A 215 -18.09 0.21 10.39
N LEU A 216 -17.19 1.15 10.14
CA LEU A 216 -16.97 1.74 8.82
C LEU A 216 -16.61 0.65 7.80
N LEU A 217 -17.38 0.60 6.70
CA LEU A 217 -17.20 -0.37 5.59
C LEU A 217 -17.14 -1.83 6.03
N SER A 218 -17.80 -2.20 7.12
CA SER A 218 -17.85 -3.59 7.60
C SER A 218 -18.54 -4.49 6.57
N GLY A 219 -17.85 -5.58 6.19
CA GLY A 219 -18.35 -6.54 5.20
C GLY A 219 -18.23 -6.06 3.73
N VAL A 220 -17.68 -4.89 3.48
CA VAL A 220 -17.43 -4.37 2.14
C VAL A 220 -15.96 -4.62 1.77
N PRO A 221 -15.65 -5.41 0.72
CA PRO A 221 -14.26 -5.64 0.34
C PRO A 221 -13.57 -4.34 -0.10
N VAL A 222 -12.52 -3.95 0.61
CA VAL A 222 -11.73 -2.74 0.36
C VAL A 222 -10.49 -3.10 -0.43
N THR A 223 -10.44 -2.69 -1.69
CA THR A 223 -9.45 -3.12 -2.69
C THR A 223 -8.32 -2.11 -2.91
N ALA A 224 -8.54 -0.84 -2.59
CA ALA A 224 -7.56 0.21 -2.75
C ALA A 224 -7.69 1.27 -1.66
N ILE A 225 -6.57 1.81 -1.20
CA ILE A 225 -6.52 2.94 -0.26
C ILE A 225 -5.41 3.88 -0.72
N ALA A 226 -5.72 5.18 -0.76
CA ALA A 226 -4.74 6.24 -0.92
C ALA A 226 -5.02 7.37 0.08
N VAL A 227 -3.97 7.98 0.60
CA VAL A 227 -4.05 9.13 1.50
C VAL A 227 -3.72 10.38 0.72
N ASP A 228 -4.53 11.42 0.84
CA ASP A 228 -4.30 12.71 0.17
C ASP A 228 -3.61 13.72 1.10
N GLY A 229 -3.26 14.87 0.56
CA GLY A 229 -2.52 15.90 1.29
C GLY A 229 -3.27 16.54 2.48
N ALA A 230 -4.56 16.31 2.61
CA ALA A 230 -5.36 16.68 3.78
C ALA A 230 -5.57 15.51 4.75
N ASP A 231 -4.77 14.45 4.60
CA ASP A 231 -4.84 13.21 5.39
C ASP A 231 -6.17 12.47 5.27
N ARG A 232 -6.98 12.77 4.24
CA ARG A 232 -8.22 12.04 3.94
C ARG A 232 -7.91 10.72 3.26
N LYS A 233 -8.77 9.74 3.42
CA LYS A 233 -8.58 8.40 2.86
C LYS A 233 -9.52 8.21 1.68
N TRP A 234 -8.94 8.03 0.50
CA TRP A 234 -9.64 7.56 -0.69
C TRP A 234 -9.68 6.04 -0.66
N VAL A 235 -10.87 5.48 -0.53
CA VAL A 235 -11.08 4.04 -0.30
C VAL A 235 -11.88 3.46 -1.43
N GLY A 236 -11.24 2.63 -2.24
CA GLY A 236 -11.88 1.89 -3.33
C GLY A 236 -12.38 0.53 -2.85
N THR A 237 -13.55 0.14 -3.35
CA THR A 237 -14.23 -1.09 -2.95
C THR A 237 -14.50 -2.01 -4.14
N GLN A 238 -14.84 -3.23 -3.85
CA GLN A 238 -15.37 -4.17 -4.82
C GLN A 238 -16.91 -4.11 -4.79
N GLY A 239 -17.49 -3.44 -5.77
CA GLY A 239 -18.94 -3.39 -5.99
C GLY A 239 -19.67 -2.22 -5.36
N ASP A 240 -19.01 -1.43 -4.47
CA ASP A 240 -19.66 -0.33 -3.75
C ASP A 240 -19.01 1.05 -4.02
N GLY A 241 -18.24 1.15 -5.11
CA GLY A 241 -17.66 2.40 -5.59
C GLY A 241 -16.47 2.91 -4.79
N LEU A 242 -16.32 4.24 -4.75
CA LEU A 242 -15.21 4.96 -4.17
C LEU A 242 -15.66 5.88 -3.04
N TYR A 243 -15.03 5.78 -1.89
CA TYR A 243 -15.29 6.62 -0.73
C TYR A 243 -14.16 7.63 -0.52
N LEU A 244 -14.52 8.85 -0.13
CA LEU A 244 -13.62 9.81 0.50
C LEU A 244 -13.99 9.92 1.97
N ILE A 245 -13.08 9.55 2.83
CA ILE A 245 -13.26 9.47 4.28
C ILE A 245 -12.40 10.57 4.93
N SER A 246 -12.92 11.19 6.00
CA SER A 246 -12.19 12.21 6.78
C SER A 246 -10.88 11.71 7.35
N ALA A 247 -10.00 12.61 7.73
CA ALA A 247 -8.68 12.28 8.29
C ALA A 247 -8.76 11.35 9.52
N ASP A 248 -9.73 11.57 10.39
CA ASP A 248 -9.99 10.77 11.59
C ASP A 248 -10.76 9.46 11.30
N GLY A 249 -11.31 9.31 10.10
CA GLY A 249 -12.12 8.15 9.71
C GLY A 249 -13.58 8.17 10.15
N LEU A 250 -14.02 9.23 10.83
CA LEU A 250 -15.34 9.27 11.45
C LEU A 250 -16.46 9.74 10.51
N GLN A 251 -16.10 10.31 9.36
CA GLN A 251 -17.07 10.85 8.40
C GLN A 251 -16.78 10.34 6.98
N THR A 252 -17.82 9.90 6.29
CA THR A 252 -17.82 9.76 4.84
C THR A 252 -18.09 11.12 4.23
N LEU A 253 -17.07 11.74 3.63
CA LEU A 253 -17.17 13.05 2.98
C LEU A 253 -17.85 12.95 1.62
N HIS A 254 -17.48 11.92 0.84
CA HIS A 254 -18.09 11.60 -0.45
C HIS A 254 -18.18 10.08 -0.64
N HIS A 255 -19.22 9.66 -1.35
CA HIS A 255 -19.39 8.30 -1.84
C HIS A 255 -19.78 8.38 -3.33
N PHE A 256 -18.86 7.96 -4.19
CA PHE A 256 -19.01 7.97 -5.64
C PHE A 256 -19.37 6.58 -6.14
N THR A 257 -20.46 6.51 -6.90
CA THR A 257 -20.92 5.30 -7.59
C THR A 257 -21.22 5.61 -9.04
N THR A 258 -21.48 4.59 -9.84
CA THR A 258 -21.92 4.76 -11.24
C THR A 258 -23.26 5.50 -11.36
N ASP A 259 -24.07 5.50 -10.29
CA ASP A 259 -25.38 6.14 -10.29
C ASP A 259 -25.32 7.63 -9.98
N ASN A 260 -24.29 8.10 -9.29
CA ASN A 260 -24.18 9.49 -8.84
C ASN A 260 -22.94 10.23 -9.35
N SER A 261 -22.09 9.57 -10.11
CA SER A 261 -20.83 10.13 -10.59
C SER A 261 -20.42 9.56 -11.96
N PRO A 262 -19.39 10.13 -12.63
CA PRO A 262 -18.86 9.60 -13.88
C PRO A 262 -18.02 8.31 -13.73
N LEU A 263 -18.07 7.61 -12.59
CA LEU A 263 -17.36 6.34 -12.46
C LEU A 263 -17.81 5.36 -13.54
N PHE A 264 -16.84 4.68 -14.17
CA PHE A 264 -17.12 3.66 -15.18
C PHE A 264 -17.61 2.34 -14.56
N SER A 265 -17.19 2.05 -13.31
CA SER A 265 -17.57 0.85 -12.58
C SER A 265 -17.46 1.07 -11.07
N ASN A 266 -18.32 0.42 -10.29
CA ASN A 266 -18.22 0.38 -8.83
C ASN A 266 -17.12 -0.58 -8.33
N ASN A 267 -16.46 -1.32 -9.23
CA ASN A 267 -15.29 -2.12 -8.89
C ASN A 267 -14.02 -1.28 -9.05
N ILE A 268 -13.49 -0.81 -7.93
CA ILE A 268 -12.28 0.01 -7.89
C ILE A 268 -11.07 -0.90 -7.62
N TRP A 269 -10.05 -0.84 -8.45
CA TRP A 269 -8.85 -1.67 -8.31
C TRP A 269 -7.64 -0.91 -7.79
N SER A 270 -7.59 0.39 -8.07
CA SER A 270 -6.47 1.22 -7.63
C SER A 270 -6.90 2.67 -7.47
N VAL A 271 -6.28 3.34 -6.51
CA VAL A 271 -6.39 4.79 -6.31
C VAL A 271 -4.99 5.34 -6.03
N ALA A 272 -4.67 6.49 -6.60
CA ALA A 272 -3.42 7.20 -6.34
C ALA A 272 -3.65 8.70 -6.34
N CYS A 273 -3.16 9.40 -5.32
CA CYS A 273 -3.23 10.84 -5.18
C CYS A 273 -1.94 11.46 -5.68
N HIS A 274 -2.05 12.46 -6.57
CA HIS A 274 -0.88 13.22 -7.03
C HIS A 274 -0.56 14.29 -5.99
N PRO A 275 0.65 14.28 -5.38
CA PRO A 275 0.94 15.10 -4.20
C PRO A 275 0.89 16.61 -4.49
N ASN A 276 1.27 17.05 -5.69
CA ASN A 276 1.39 18.46 -6.00
C ASN A 276 0.15 19.07 -6.67
N THR A 277 -0.65 18.27 -7.38
CA THR A 277 -1.80 18.78 -8.16
C THR A 277 -3.13 18.50 -7.50
N GLY A 278 -3.17 17.58 -6.51
CA GLY A 278 -4.40 17.11 -5.91
C GLY A 278 -5.24 16.23 -6.86
N GLU A 279 -4.69 15.82 -8.00
CA GLU A 279 -5.35 14.92 -8.92
C GLU A 279 -5.35 13.50 -8.35
N VAL A 280 -6.51 12.87 -8.37
CA VAL A 280 -6.72 11.49 -7.90
C VAL A 280 -6.99 10.61 -9.11
N MET A 281 -6.08 9.68 -9.37
CA MET A 281 -6.21 8.67 -10.43
C MET A 281 -6.97 7.47 -9.87
N ILE A 282 -8.03 7.07 -10.54
CA ILE A 282 -8.94 6.00 -10.12
C ILE A 282 -8.97 4.94 -11.21
N GLY A 283 -8.41 3.77 -10.92
CA GLY A 283 -8.47 2.61 -11.80
C GLY A 283 -9.68 1.75 -11.45
N THR A 284 -10.58 1.59 -12.38
CA THR A 284 -11.77 0.74 -12.26
C THR A 284 -11.64 -0.49 -13.15
N GLN A 285 -12.59 -1.41 -13.04
CA GLN A 285 -12.68 -2.56 -13.95
C GLN A 285 -12.84 -2.15 -15.42
N GLU A 286 -13.51 -1.02 -15.68
CA GLU A 286 -13.90 -0.56 -17.03
C GLU A 286 -12.94 0.50 -17.59
N GLY A 287 -11.97 0.97 -16.81
CA GLY A 287 -11.01 1.97 -17.26
C GLY A 287 -10.47 2.87 -16.14
N ILE A 288 -9.72 3.90 -16.55
CA ILE A 288 -9.05 4.85 -15.65
C ILE A 288 -9.71 6.21 -15.77
N LEU A 289 -9.94 6.84 -14.62
CA LEU A 289 -10.43 8.22 -14.52
C LEU A 289 -9.45 9.07 -13.70
N ALA A 290 -9.54 10.37 -13.89
CA ALA A 290 -8.90 11.36 -13.05
C ALA A 290 -9.97 12.24 -12.40
N TYR A 291 -9.88 12.44 -11.09
CA TYR A 291 -10.70 13.39 -10.34
C TYR A 291 -9.80 14.48 -9.76
N ARG A 292 -10.19 15.73 -9.89
CA ARG A 292 -9.44 16.83 -9.31
C ARG A 292 -9.96 17.12 -7.90
N SER A 293 -9.19 16.72 -6.92
CA SER A 293 -9.44 17.01 -5.52
C SER A 293 -8.92 18.40 -5.13
N ASP A 294 -9.30 18.86 -3.95
CA ASP A 294 -8.92 20.15 -3.36
C ASP A 294 -7.72 20.03 -2.40
N ALA A 295 -7.15 18.84 -2.21
CA ALA A 295 -6.05 18.57 -1.30
C ALA A 295 -4.74 18.27 -2.04
N THR A 296 -3.67 18.96 -1.62
CA THR A 296 -2.30 18.71 -2.05
C THR A 296 -1.41 18.49 -0.84
N GLU A 297 -0.31 17.74 -1.02
CA GLU A 297 0.69 17.59 0.04
C GLU A 297 1.29 18.94 0.45
N PRO A 298 1.60 19.12 1.74
CA PRO A 298 2.30 20.29 2.22
C PRO A 298 3.64 20.43 1.49
N GLN A 299 3.89 21.61 0.93
CA GLN A 299 5.18 21.87 0.33
C GLN A 299 6.23 22.09 1.43
N PRO A 300 7.41 21.43 1.35
CA PRO A 300 8.44 21.50 2.40
C PRO A 300 9.06 22.89 2.57
N ALA A 301 8.86 23.78 1.62
CA ALA A 301 9.28 25.17 1.69
C ALA A 301 8.22 26.09 1.06
N LEU A 302 7.88 27.17 1.74
CA LEU A 302 7.12 28.27 1.17
C LEU A 302 7.92 28.89 0.03
N ASP A 303 7.47 28.71 -1.20
CA ASP A 303 7.97 29.49 -2.32
C ASP A 303 7.52 30.94 -2.13
N ARG A 304 8.43 31.77 -1.63
CA ARG A 304 8.18 33.19 -1.36
C ARG A 304 7.71 33.94 -2.62
N SER A 305 7.99 33.45 -3.82
CA SER A 305 7.53 34.03 -5.08
C SER A 305 6.03 33.82 -5.31
N ARG A 306 5.44 32.81 -4.67
CA ARG A 306 4.01 32.49 -4.73
C ARG A 306 3.19 33.06 -3.57
N LEU A 307 3.86 33.55 -2.54
CA LEU A 307 3.20 34.20 -1.41
C LEU A 307 2.73 35.59 -1.84
N ARG A 308 1.49 35.68 -2.31
CA ARG A 308 0.84 36.98 -2.50
C ARG A 308 0.14 37.33 -1.19
N VAL A 309 0.81 38.10 -0.37
CA VAL A 309 0.14 38.83 0.71
C VAL A 309 -0.65 39.96 0.01
N PHE A 310 -1.93 39.73 -0.19
CA PHE A 310 -2.79 40.83 -0.60
C PHE A 310 -2.80 41.88 0.51
N PRO A 311 -2.73 43.18 0.16
CA PRO A 311 -2.53 44.18 1.16
C PRO A 311 -3.63 44.02 2.21
N ASN A 312 -3.21 43.78 3.40
CA ASN A 312 -3.90 44.30 4.53
C ASN A 312 -3.46 45.78 4.58
N PRO A 313 -4.21 46.74 4.02
CA PRO A 313 -3.93 48.12 4.29
C PRO A 313 -4.22 48.30 5.77
N VAL A 314 -3.17 48.26 6.59
CA VAL A 314 -3.23 48.91 7.88
C VAL A 314 -3.57 50.34 7.56
N ARG A 315 -4.85 50.68 7.62
CA ARG A 315 -5.27 52.08 7.47
C ARG A 315 -4.56 52.87 8.58
N PRO A 316 -4.06 54.08 8.26
CA PRO A 316 -3.37 54.92 9.23
C PRO A 316 -4.18 55.23 10.49
N ASP A 317 -5.47 54.96 10.46
CA ASP A 317 -6.47 55.27 11.46
C ASP A 317 -6.60 54.16 12.57
N TYR A 318 -5.80 53.08 12.48
CA TYR A 318 -5.75 51.98 13.47
C TYR A 318 -4.49 52.01 14.36
N MET A 319 -3.89 53.20 14.54
CA MET A 319 -2.91 53.39 15.62
C MET A 319 -3.53 54.11 16.79
#